data_5898d1fe2f5bf7cca8ec25143ac10f4d
#
_entry.id   5898d1fe2f5bf7cca8ec25143ac10f4d
#
_cell.length_a   1.000
_cell.length_b   1.000
_cell.length_c   1.000
_cell.angle_alpha   90.00
_cell.angle_beta   90.00
_cell.angle_gamma   90.00
#
_symmetry.space_group_name_H-M   'P 1'
#
loop_
_entity.id
_entity.type
_entity.pdbx_description
1 polymer ?
#
loop_
_entity_poly.entity_id
_entity_poly.type
_entity_poly.pdbx_seq_one_letter_code
_entity_poly.pdbx_strand_id
1 'polypeptide(L)'
;MKRVHVHVSVDNLADSIRFYAGMFGASPSVLKDDYAKWMLDDPRMNFAISQRGAPAGLNHLGIQVESAAELGEMQSRLDALQPGVEVEEGTACCYARSDKYWVNDPSGIAWETFHTLDSIPVWGGNQSAMQQQPQAAEPAAAACCAPASAPLAPTQRDALRCGPGASKSAAGKCC
;
A
#
# COMPACT_ATOMS: atom_id res chain seq x y z
N MET A 1 13.48 -14.81 -16.85
CA MET A 1 13.89 -14.67 -15.39
C MET A 1 12.98 -13.62 -14.74
N LYS A 2 12.25 -13.97 -13.68
CA LYS A 2 11.20 -13.15 -13.05
C LYS A 2 11.77 -11.91 -12.35
N ARG A 3 10.98 -10.81 -12.28
CA ARG A 3 11.28 -9.59 -11.51
C ARG A 3 10.28 -9.45 -10.38
N VAL A 4 10.74 -9.05 -9.21
CA VAL A 4 9.83 -8.58 -8.16
C VAL A 4 9.22 -7.27 -8.63
N HIS A 5 7.90 -7.13 -8.48
CA HIS A 5 7.19 -5.88 -8.69
C HIS A 5 6.76 -5.27 -7.38
N VAL A 6 6.97 -3.96 -7.25
CA VAL A 6 6.51 -3.16 -6.11
C VAL A 6 5.85 -1.90 -6.65
N HIS A 7 4.61 -1.66 -6.24
CA HIS A 7 3.92 -0.42 -6.54
C HIS A 7 3.60 0.34 -5.25
N VAL A 8 4.01 1.61 -5.21
CA VAL A 8 3.78 2.51 -4.08
C VAL A 8 2.93 3.69 -4.54
N SER A 9 1.86 3.97 -3.82
CA SER A 9 1.10 5.22 -3.96
C SER A 9 1.82 6.33 -3.18
N VAL A 10 1.93 7.53 -3.77
CA VAL A 10 2.65 8.65 -3.17
C VAL A 10 1.82 9.92 -3.21
N ASP A 11 2.01 10.81 -2.23
CA ASP A 11 1.33 12.11 -2.18
C ASP A 11 2.03 13.17 -3.04
N ASN A 12 3.34 13.04 -3.25
CA ASN A 12 4.14 13.95 -4.07
C ASN A 12 5.08 13.15 -4.98
N LEU A 13 4.72 13.11 -6.27
CA LEU A 13 5.47 12.34 -7.25
C LEU A 13 6.89 12.89 -7.45
N ALA A 14 7.07 14.22 -7.53
CA ALA A 14 8.36 14.83 -7.79
C ALA A 14 9.37 14.57 -6.66
N ASP A 15 8.93 14.68 -5.40
CA ASP A 15 9.76 14.40 -4.24
C ASP A 15 10.12 12.92 -4.16
N SER A 16 9.16 12.06 -4.45
CA SER A 16 9.36 10.61 -4.47
C SER A 16 10.31 10.18 -5.58
N ILE A 17 10.22 10.78 -6.77
CA ILE A 17 11.17 10.53 -7.86
C ILE A 17 12.60 10.90 -7.43
N ARG A 18 12.80 12.06 -6.79
CA ARG A 18 14.13 12.45 -6.31
C ARG A 18 14.69 11.46 -5.30
N PHE A 19 13.85 11.02 -4.36
CA PHE A 19 14.23 10.04 -3.34
C PHE A 19 14.63 8.70 -3.97
N TYR A 20 13.75 8.11 -4.78
CA TYR A 20 13.99 6.78 -5.35
C TYR A 20 15.08 6.79 -6.43
N ALA A 21 15.21 7.86 -7.21
CA ALA A 21 16.32 7.99 -8.15
C ALA A 21 17.67 8.06 -7.42
N GLY A 22 17.74 8.78 -6.29
CA GLY A 22 18.92 8.80 -5.43
C GLY A 22 19.20 7.44 -4.78
N MET A 23 18.18 6.78 -4.26
CA MET A 23 18.28 5.47 -3.63
C MET A 23 18.76 4.37 -4.59
N PHE A 24 18.23 4.37 -5.81
CA PHE A 24 18.57 3.36 -6.84
C PHE A 24 19.79 3.75 -7.69
N GLY A 25 20.28 4.99 -7.57
CA GLY A 25 21.36 5.50 -8.43
C GLY A 25 20.96 5.53 -9.90
N ALA A 26 19.68 5.60 -10.23
CA ALA A 26 19.15 5.49 -11.58
C ALA A 26 17.92 6.40 -11.78
N SER A 27 17.79 6.98 -12.96
CA SER A 27 16.55 7.66 -13.36
C SER A 27 15.44 6.66 -13.69
N PRO A 28 14.14 7.05 -13.56
CA PRO A 28 13.06 6.19 -13.96
C PRO A 28 13.12 5.85 -15.46
N SER A 29 12.85 4.61 -15.80
CA SER A 29 12.76 4.11 -17.18
C SER A 29 11.48 4.54 -17.89
N VAL A 30 10.42 4.83 -17.11
CA VAL A 30 9.17 5.44 -17.58
C VAL A 30 8.82 6.60 -16.66
N LEU A 31 8.51 7.76 -17.23
CA LEU A 31 8.10 8.95 -16.50
C LEU A 31 6.87 9.56 -17.17
N LYS A 32 5.82 9.82 -16.38
CA LYS A 32 4.56 10.47 -16.73
C LYS A 32 4.20 11.49 -15.65
N ASP A 33 3.16 12.30 -15.91
CA ASP A 33 2.73 13.35 -14.97
C ASP A 33 2.24 12.80 -13.62
N ASP A 34 1.77 11.55 -13.60
CA ASP A 34 1.18 10.89 -12.43
C ASP A 34 1.84 9.54 -12.07
N TYR A 35 2.96 9.18 -12.75
CA TYR A 35 3.56 7.86 -12.64
C TYR A 35 5.05 7.88 -12.96
N ALA A 36 5.82 7.09 -12.22
CA ALA A 36 7.21 6.78 -12.56
C ALA A 36 7.51 5.29 -12.31
N LYS A 37 8.37 4.70 -13.15
CA LYS A 37 8.76 3.29 -13.05
C LYS A 37 10.25 3.12 -13.29
N TRP A 38 10.88 2.28 -12.49
CA TRP A 38 12.25 1.81 -12.65
C TRP A 38 12.26 0.32 -12.99
N MET A 39 13.01 -0.03 -14.01
CA MET A 39 13.32 -1.41 -14.36
C MET A 39 14.77 -1.67 -13.97
N LEU A 40 14.97 -2.19 -12.76
CA LEU A 40 16.31 -2.42 -12.21
C LEU A 40 16.78 -3.84 -12.49
N ASP A 41 18.08 -4.00 -12.72
CA ASP A 41 18.68 -5.33 -12.91
C ASP A 41 19.38 -5.84 -11.65
N ASP A 42 19.78 -4.93 -10.76
CA ASP A 42 20.36 -5.24 -9.45
C ASP A 42 19.85 -4.24 -8.38
N PRO A 43 18.98 -4.66 -7.46
CA PRO A 43 18.23 -5.92 -7.47
C PRO A 43 17.27 -6.00 -8.67
N ARG A 44 16.99 -7.22 -9.16
CA ARG A 44 16.08 -7.41 -10.30
C ARG A 44 14.65 -7.08 -9.93
N MET A 45 14.23 -5.85 -10.19
CA MET A 45 12.97 -5.30 -9.71
C MET A 45 12.32 -4.37 -10.75
N ASN A 46 10.99 -4.46 -10.83
CA ASN A 46 10.11 -3.48 -11.45
C ASN A 46 9.50 -2.65 -10.32
N PHE A 47 10.03 -1.47 -10.07
CA PHE A 47 9.54 -0.57 -9.04
C PHE A 47 8.74 0.56 -9.67
N ALA A 48 7.53 0.79 -9.19
CA ALA A 48 6.63 1.83 -9.69
C ALA A 48 6.08 2.70 -8.56
N ILE A 49 5.89 3.98 -8.85
CA ILE A 49 5.17 4.91 -7.99
C ILE A 49 4.10 5.64 -8.77
N SER A 50 2.98 5.97 -8.09
CA SER A 50 1.91 6.76 -8.72
C SER A 50 1.28 7.75 -7.73
N GLN A 51 0.85 8.91 -8.27
CA GLN A 51 0.09 9.93 -7.56
C GLN A 51 -1.31 10.03 -8.17
N ARG A 52 -2.21 9.12 -7.78
CA ARG A 52 -3.54 8.96 -8.39
C ARG A 52 -4.69 8.92 -7.37
N GLY A 53 -4.49 9.53 -6.20
CA GLY A 53 -5.54 9.68 -5.19
C GLY A 53 -5.73 8.47 -4.26
N ALA A 54 -4.99 7.39 -4.44
CA ALA A 54 -4.92 6.34 -3.43
C ALA A 54 -4.08 6.82 -2.24
N PRO A 55 -4.38 6.37 -1.01
CA PRO A 55 -3.57 6.69 0.16
C PRO A 55 -2.09 6.34 -0.05
N ALA A 56 -1.18 7.20 0.44
CA ALA A 56 0.25 6.94 0.34
C ALA A 56 0.64 5.67 1.09
N GLY A 57 1.54 4.89 0.51
CA GLY A 57 2.03 3.63 1.05
C GLY A 57 2.10 2.52 0.01
N LEU A 58 2.28 1.29 0.47
CA LEU A 58 2.29 0.13 -0.41
C LEU A 58 0.92 -0.03 -1.07
N ASN A 59 0.89 0.00 -2.41
CA ASN A 59 -0.33 -0.24 -3.18
C ASN A 59 -0.50 -1.74 -3.43
N HIS A 60 0.50 -2.38 -4.03
CA HIS A 60 0.54 -3.83 -4.22
C HIS A 60 1.97 -4.32 -4.43
N LEU A 61 2.15 -5.61 -4.29
CA LEU A 61 3.34 -6.36 -4.69
C LEU A 61 3.05 -7.18 -5.94
N GLY A 62 4.10 -7.78 -6.53
CA GLY A 62 3.87 -8.65 -7.67
C GLY A 62 5.10 -9.36 -8.19
N ILE A 63 4.87 -10.17 -9.23
CA ILE A 63 5.89 -10.86 -9.99
C ILE A 63 5.68 -10.60 -11.48
N GLN A 64 6.61 -9.88 -12.08
CA GLN A 64 6.65 -9.76 -13.54
C GLN A 64 7.36 -10.96 -14.14
N VAL A 65 6.72 -11.59 -15.11
CA VAL A 65 7.26 -12.72 -15.88
C VAL A 65 7.60 -12.30 -17.30
N GLU A 66 8.42 -13.08 -18.01
CA GLU A 66 8.90 -12.76 -19.36
C GLU A 66 8.13 -13.47 -20.46
N SER A 67 7.21 -14.38 -20.13
CA SER A 67 6.42 -15.10 -21.11
C SER A 67 5.06 -15.54 -20.60
N ALA A 68 4.13 -15.80 -21.53
CA ALA A 68 2.83 -16.37 -21.21
C ALA A 68 2.94 -17.77 -20.56
N ALA A 69 3.98 -18.54 -20.92
CA ALA A 69 4.23 -19.85 -20.30
C ALA A 69 4.57 -19.71 -18.82
N GLU A 70 5.47 -18.77 -18.47
CA GLU A 70 5.80 -18.47 -17.07
C GLU A 70 4.57 -17.92 -16.30
N LEU A 71 3.70 -17.16 -16.98
CA LEU A 71 2.47 -16.66 -16.40
C LEU A 71 1.50 -17.82 -16.07
N GLY A 72 1.31 -18.76 -17.00
CA GLY A 72 0.49 -19.96 -16.79
C GLY A 72 1.00 -20.87 -15.66
N GLU A 73 2.35 -21.01 -15.52
CA GLU A 73 2.93 -21.72 -14.38
C GLU A 73 2.59 -21.06 -13.05
N MET A 74 2.66 -19.73 -12.99
CA MET A 74 2.30 -18.97 -11.77
C MET A 74 0.83 -19.10 -11.46
N GLN A 75 -0.05 -18.99 -12.47
CA GLN A 75 -1.48 -19.22 -12.31
C GLN A 75 -1.77 -20.59 -11.70
N SER A 76 -1.20 -21.65 -12.27
CA SER A 76 -1.41 -23.02 -11.78
C SER A 76 -1.01 -23.19 -10.31
N ARG A 77 0.05 -22.49 -9.87
CA ARG A 77 0.45 -22.49 -8.45
C ARG A 77 -0.55 -21.76 -7.57
N LEU A 78 -1.05 -20.59 -8.04
CA LEU A 78 -2.02 -19.78 -7.30
C LEU A 78 -3.37 -20.50 -7.17
N ASP A 79 -3.85 -21.10 -8.26
CA ASP A 79 -5.08 -21.90 -8.27
C ASP A 79 -5.03 -23.08 -7.29
N ALA A 80 -3.84 -23.69 -7.12
CA ALA A 80 -3.63 -24.77 -6.17
C ALA A 80 -3.58 -24.30 -4.71
N LEU A 81 -3.25 -23.03 -4.46
CA LEU A 81 -3.17 -22.45 -3.12
C LEU A 81 -4.50 -21.94 -2.62
N GLN A 82 -5.28 -21.29 -3.49
CA GLN A 82 -6.58 -20.72 -3.11
C GLN A 82 -7.51 -20.58 -4.33
N PRO A 83 -8.82 -20.81 -4.16
CA PRO A 83 -9.79 -20.46 -5.17
C PRO A 83 -9.98 -18.96 -5.26
N GLY A 84 -10.27 -18.43 -6.45
CA GLY A 84 -10.63 -17.03 -6.65
C GLY A 84 -9.49 -16.14 -7.14
N VAL A 85 -8.57 -16.70 -7.94
CA VAL A 85 -7.62 -15.91 -8.73
C VAL A 85 -8.40 -15.06 -9.73
N GLU A 86 -8.27 -13.75 -9.67
CA GLU A 86 -8.86 -12.84 -10.65
C GLU A 86 -7.95 -12.79 -11.89
N VAL A 87 -8.52 -13.04 -13.06
CA VAL A 87 -7.82 -13.10 -14.34
C VAL A 87 -8.16 -11.88 -15.17
N GLU A 88 -7.13 -11.15 -15.62
CA GLU A 88 -7.27 -10.03 -16.54
C GLU A 88 -6.40 -10.27 -17.78
N GLU A 89 -7.01 -10.42 -18.94
CA GLU A 89 -6.32 -10.63 -20.21
C GLU A 89 -6.29 -9.34 -21.04
N GLY A 90 -5.13 -9.02 -21.61
CA GLY A 90 -4.93 -7.85 -22.47
C GLY A 90 -5.26 -6.51 -21.82
N THR A 91 -5.24 -6.43 -20.51
CA THR A 91 -5.70 -5.26 -19.76
C THR A 91 -4.73 -4.10 -19.93
N ALA A 92 -5.27 -2.93 -20.27
CA ALA A 92 -4.56 -1.66 -20.34
C ALA A 92 -4.48 -1.03 -18.94
N CYS A 93 -3.32 -1.06 -18.31
CA CYS A 93 -3.08 -0.43 -17.01
C CYS A 93 -1.63 0.04 -16.88
N CYS A 94 -1.43 1.12 -16.13
CA CYS A 94 -0.09 1.57 -15.74
C CYS A 94 0.84 1.84 -16.94
N TYR A 95 0.27 2.40 -18.03
CA TYR A 95 0.95 2.68 -19.29
C TYR A 95 1.49 1.43 -20.01
N ALA A 96 0.91 0.27 -19.72
CA ALA A 96 1.21 -1.00 -20.36
C ALA A 96 -0.06 -1.81 -20.63
N ARG A 97 -0.01 -2.69 -21.61
CA ARG A 97 -0.96 -3.77 -21.79
C ARG A 97 -0.35 -5.06 -21.31
N SER A 98 -1.09 -5.82 -20.50
CA SER A 98 -0.59 -7.04 -19.88
C SER A 98 -1.69 -8.06 -19.65
N ASP A 99 -1.30 -9.32 -19.64
CA ASP A 99 -2.09 -10.40 -19.04
C ASP A 99 -1.65 -10.53 -17.60
N LYS A 100 -2.60 -10.68 -16.68
CA LYS A 100 -2.30 -10.66 -15.25
C LYS A 100 -3.28 -11.47 -14.41
N TYR A 101 -2.82 -11.87 -13.24
CA TYR A 101 -3.57 -12.55 -12.20
C TYR A 101 -3.40 -11.82 -10.88
N TRP A 102 -4.51 -11.66 -10.17
CA TRP A 102 -4.54 -11.03 -8.87
C TRP A 102 -4.93 -12.02 -7.79
N VAL A 103 -4.23 -11.94 -6.65
CA VAL A 103 -4.55 -12.66 -5.43
C VAL A 103 -4.24 -11.77 -4.23
N ASN A 104 -4.90 -12.01 -3.10
CA ASN A 104 -4.52 -11.42 -1.83
C ASN A 104 -3.78 -12.46 -0.99
N ASP A 105 -2.71 -12.02 -0.32
CA ASP A 105 -2.07 -12.87 0.68
C ASP A 105 -2.93 -12.97 1.96
N PRO A 106 -2.56 -13.83 2.91
CA PRO A 106 -3.33 -13.98 4.17
C PRO A 106 -3.42 -12.70 5.01
N SER A 107 -2.58 -11.70 4.75
CA SER A 107 -2.59 -10.39 5.42
C SER A 107 -3.39 -9.34 4.65
N GLY A 108 -3.97 -9.71 3.50
CA GLY A 108 -4.75 -8.80 2.65
C GLY A 108 -3.91 -7.95 1.70
N ILE A 109 -2.60 -8.22 1.56
CA ILE A 109 -1.77 -7.53 0.58
C ILE A 109 -2.10 -8.08 -0.80
N ALA A 110 -2.44 -7.19 -1.74
CA ALA A 110 -2.69 -7.55 -3.13
C ALA A 110 -1.37 -7.94 -3.83
N TRP A 111 -1.39 -9.05 -4.56
CA TRP A 111 -0.30 -9.53 -5.39
C TRP A 111 -0.73 -9.68 -6.84
N GLU A 112 0.03 -9.04 -7.73
CA GLU A 112 -0.14 -9.09 -9.17
C GLU A 112 0.92 -10.00 -9.79
N THR A 113 0.54 -11.01 -10.55
CA THR A 113 1.46 -11.73 -11.43
C THR A 113 1.12 -11.37 -12.86
N PHE A 114 2.08 -10.85 -13.62
CA PHE A 114 1.80 -10.31 -14.94
C PHE A 114 2.89 -10.52 -15.97
N HIS A 115 2.45 -10.62 -17.22
CA HIS A 115 3.28 -10.58 -18.42
C HIS A 115 2.94 -9.33 -19.23
N THR A 116 3.93 -8.45 -19.42
CA THR A 116 3.76 -7.23 -20.23
C THR A 116 3.77 -7.60 -21.71
N LEU A 117 2.69 -7.25 -22.42
CA LEU A 117 2.54 -7.49 -23.86
C LEU A 117 3.08 -6.31 -24.67
N ASP A 118 2.76 -5.07 -24.22
CA ASP A 118 3.12 -3.85 -24.93
C ASP A 118 3.10 -2.63 -23.99
N SER A 119 3.74 -1.53 -24.40
CA SER A 119 3.64 -0.23 -23.75
C SER A 119 2.59 0.64 -24.46
N ILE A 120 1.74 1.32 -23.69
CA ILE A 120 0.70 2.19 -24.22
C ILE A 120 0.84 3.63 -23.70
N PRO A 121 0.39 4.65 -24.49
CA PRO A 121 0.57 6.06 -24.11
C PRO A 121 -0.34 6.53 -22.96
N VAL A 122 -1.39 5.77 -22.65
CA VAL A 122 -2.41 6.13 -21.65
C VAL A 122 -2.34 5.20 -20.45
N TRP A 123 -2.86 5.66 -19.30
CA TRP A 123 -2.87 4.85 -18.08
C TRP A 123 -3.63 3.53 -18.25
N GLY A 124 -4.73 3.54 -19.01
CA GLY A 124 -5.68 2.44 -19.14
C GLY A 124 -6.93 2.61 -18.28
N GLY A 125 -8.05 2.04 -18.76
CA GLY A 125 -9.39 2.31 -18.24
C GLY A 125 -9.96 1.30 -17.22
N ASN A 126 -9.31 0.18 -16.95
CA ASN A 126 -9.83 -0.83 -16.03
C ASN A 126 -9.24 -0.66 -14.63
N GLN A 127 -9.75 0.33 -13.89
CA GLN A 127 -9.61 0.35 -12.44
C GLN A 127 -10.73 -0.50 -11.81
N SER A 128 -10.82 -1.76 -12.20
CA SER A 128 -11.83 -2.65 -11.66
C SER A 128 -11.29 -3.35 -10.42
N ALA A 129 -12.00 -3.17 -9.34
CA ALA A 129 -12.22 -4.05 -8.21
C ALA A 129 -11.20 -4.10 -7.07
N MET A 130 -9.90 -3.91 -7.23
CA MET A 130 -8.97 -4.13 -6.10
C MET A 130 -8.57 -2.87 -5.30
N GLN A 131 -9.13 -1.70 -5.58
CA GLN A 131 -8.96 -0.52 -4.72
C GLN A 131 -9.96 -0.45 -3.55
N GLN A 132 -10.80 -1.46 -3.38
CA GLN A 132 -11.58 -1.65 -2.16
C GLN A 132 -10.79 -2.52 -1.18
N GLN A 133 -9.76 -1.96 -0.55
CA GLN A 133 -9.36 -2.45 0.75
C GLN A 133 -10.60 -2.38 1.65
N PRO A 134 -10.97 -3.44 2.36
CA PRO A 134 -12.00 -3.32 3.38
C PRO A 134 -11.50 -2.26 4.38
N GLN A 135 -12.15 -1.10 4.38
CA GLN A 135 -12.00 -0.16 5.48
C GLN A 135 -12.29 -0.97 6.75
N ALA A 136 -11.29 -1.05 7.61
CA ALA A 136 -11.49 -1.62 8.93
C ALA A 136 -12.75 -0.96 9.50
N ALA A 137 -13.78 -1.77 9.76
CA ALA A 137 -15.00 -1.29 10.36
C ALA A 137 -14.61 -0.60 11.65
N GLU A 138 -14.85 0.71 11.74
CA GLU A 138 -14.78 1.41 13.01
C GLU A 138 -15.64 0.62 14.01
N PRO A 139 -15.13 0.34 15.21
CA PRO A 139 -15.96 -0.30 16.22
C PRO A 139 -17.12 0.65 16.51
N ALA A 140 -18.34 0.21 16.22
CA ALA A 140 -19.56 0.91 16.55
C ALA A 140 -19.47 1.32 18.01
N ALA A 141 -19.47 2.63 18.26
CA ALA A 141 -19.55 3.19 19.59
C ALA A 141 -20.79 2.61 20.27
N ALA A 142 -20.59 1.76 21.24
CA ALA A 142 -21.66 1.27 22.08
C ALA A 142 -22.30 2.46 22.78
N ALA A 143 -23.53 2.76 22.39
CA ALA A 143 -24.38 3.71 23.07
C ALA A 143 -24.67 3.16 24.46
N CYS A 144 -23.93 3.61 25.47
CA CYS A 144 -24.28 3.40 26.85
C CYS A 144 -25.48 4.29 27.18
N CYS A 145 -26.64 3.69 27.32
CA CYS A 145 -27.80 4.31 27.93
C CYS A 145 -27.47 4.73 29.36
N ALA A 146 -27.52 6.01 29.64
CA ALA A 146 -27.52 6.54 31.01
C ALA A 146 -28.96 6.59 31.53
N PRO A 147 -29.27 6.15 32.76
CA PRO A 147 -30.50 6.54 33.42
C PRO A 147 -30.31 7.86 34.16
N ALA A 148 -31.30 8.72 33.95
CA ALA A 148 -31.44 9.98 34.66
C ALA A 148 -31.85 9.73 36.11
N SER A 149 -31.24 10.42 37.06
CA SER A 149 -31.92 10.86 38.31
C SER A 149 -31.17 12.01 38.98
N ALA A 150 -32.00 12.88 39.53
CA ALA A 150 -31.86 14.25 39.90
C ALA A 150 -31.09 14.50 41.23
N PRO A 151 -31.07 15.77 41.72
CA PRO A 151 -29.93 16.42 42.34
C PRO A 151 -30.02 16.49 43.88
N LEU A 152 -28.87 16.61 44.55
CA LEU A 152 -28.80 17.24 45.88
C LEU A 152 -27.49 18.02 46.07
N ALA A 153 -27.65 19.21 46.61
CA ALA A 153 -26.66 20.25 46.83
C ALA A 153 -25.89 20.07 48.18
N PRO A 154 -25.12 21.06 48.67
CA PRO A 154 -23.67 20.97 48.82
C PRO A 154 -23.23 20.96 50.28
N THR A 155 -22.01 20.52 50.57
CA THR A 155 -21.30 20.94 51.79
C THR A 155 -19.79 21.07 51.56
N GLN A 156 -19.28 22.03 52.26
CA GLN A 156 -18.02 22.74 52.27
C GLN A 156 -16.84 21.98 52.91
N ARG A 157 -15.62 22.51 52.59
CA ARG A 157 -14.38 22.54 53.39
C ARG A 157 -13.56 21.22 53.35
N ASP A 158 -12.27 21.24 53.23
CA ASP A 158 -11.22 22.12 53.71
C ASP A 158 -9.89 21.91 52.96
N ALA A 159 -9.10 22.93 52.98
CA ALA A 159 -7.72 23.08 52.53
C ALA A 159 -6.73 22.13 53.20
N LEU A 160 -5.59 21.96 52.53
CA LEU A 160 -4.19 22.02 53.05
C LEU A 160 -3.24 21.33 52.04
N ARG A 161 -2.46 22.11 51.31
CA ARG A 161 -1.07 22.55 51.58
C ARG A 161 0.05 21.58 51.25
N CYS A 162 0.93 22.09 50.43
CA CYS A 162 2.38 21.94 50.39
C CYS A 162 2.91 20.57 49.93
N GLY A 163 3.86 20.52 49.10
CA GLY A 163 4.97 21.35 48.66
C GLY A 163 5.98 20.49 47.85
N PRO A 164 7.10 21.00 47.41
CA PRO A 164 7.76 20.54 46.20
C PRO A 164 8.93 19.58 46.46
N GLY A 165 9.27 18.78 45.47
CA GLY A 165 10.45 17.93 45.52
C GLY A 165 10.96 17.58 44.16
N ALA A 166 11.97 18.20 43.79
CA ALA A 166 12.97 18.20 42.79
C ALA A 166 13.54 16.81 42.42
N SER A 167 13.90 16.70 41.19
CA SER A 167 15.21 16.37 40.60
C SER A 167 15.39 15.02 39.91
N LYS A 168 15.90 15.19 38.70
CA LYS A 168 17.02 14.54 37.99
C LYS A 168 16.81 13.19 37.30
N SER A 169 16.91 13.34 36.01
CA SER A 169 17.89 12.75 35.07
C SER A 169 17.96 11.22 34.94
N ALA A 170 17.80 10.73 33.74
CA ALA A 170 18.87 10.03 33.03
C ALA A 170 18.43 9.65 31.60
N ALA A 171 19.34 9.90 30.72
CA ALA A 171 19.38 9.50 29.33
C ALA A 171 19.34 7.97 29.17
N GLY A 172 18.64 7.50 28.15
CA GLY A 172 18.73 6.13 27.67
C GLY A 172 18.53 6.12 26.17
N LYS A 173 19.65 6.09 25.46
CA LYS A 173 19.73 5.72 24.06
C LYS A 173 19.20 4.30 23.90
N CYS A 174 18.38 4.05 22.90
CA CYS A 174 18.28 2.74 22.28
C CYS A 174 18.27 2.90 20.76
N CYS A 175 19.05 2.05 20.16
CA CYS A 175 19.28 1.85 18.73
C CYS A 175 17.99 1.58 17.95
#